data_390d82348237d733465025480fc88c14
#
_entry.id   390d82348237d733465025480fc88c14
#
_cell.length_a   1.000
_cell.length_b   1.000
_cell.length_c   1.000
_cell.angle_alpha   90.00
_cell.angle_beta   90.00
_cell.angle_gamma   90.00
#
_symmetry.space_group_name_H-M   'P 1'
#
loop_
_entity.id
_entity.type
_entity.pdbx_description
1 polymer ?
#
loop_
_entity_poly.entity_id
_entity_poly.type
_entity_poly.pdbx_seq_one_letter_code
_entity_poly.pdbx_strand_id
1 'polypeptide(L)'
;MTTFSAPEPDFAAKRKHLREHALKLRQALPVERREVMTGQLARHLDALMQTLAPRSLGFCWPYRAEPDLRDWVQAWLTGGSGRIAALPVVVERHAPMVFRRWIPGVPMALDRHGIPHPAEGEALVPEVLLVPLNAFDDRGYRLGYGGGYFDRTLAGMQTIAVGV
;
A
#
# COMPACT_ATOMS: atom_id res chain seq x y z
N MET A 1 7.87 27.56 43.61
CA MET A 1 8.39 26.29 43.04
C MET A 1 7.84 26.18 41.63
N THR A 2 8.67 26.51 40.64
CA THR A 2 8.29 26.45 39.22
C THR A 2 8.60 25.06 38.73
N THR A 3 7.59 24.23 38.50
CA THR A 3 7.73 22.91 37.92
C THR A 3 8.11 23.06 36.43
N PHE A 4 9.35 22.78 36.11
CA PHE A 4 9.79 22.59 34.73
C PHE A 4 9.14 21.29 34.22
N SER A 5 8.05 21.43 33.46
CA SER A 5 7.55 20.32 32.64
C SER A 5 8.51 20.16 31.47
N ALA A 6 9.11 18.97 31.32
CA ALA A 6 9.89 18.65 30.14
C ALA A 6 9.00 18.80 28.91
N PRO A 7 9.49 19.38 27.79
CA PRO A 7 8.69 19.50 26.58
C PRO A 7 8.24 18.11 26.13
N GLU A 8 6.96 17.95 25.88
CA GLU A 8 6.42 16.70 25.31
C GLU A 8 7.17 16.37 24.02
N PRO A 9 7.56 15.09 23.80
CA PRO A 9 8.29 14.73 22.59
C PRO A 9 7.41 15.03 21.37
N ASP A 10 7.96 15.81 20.41
CA ASP A 10 7.28 16.09 19.14
C ASP A 10 7.19 14.81 18.29
N PHE A 11 6.16 14.01 18.53
CA PHE A 11 5.89 12.78 17.80
C PHE A 11 5.66 13.01 16.30
N ALA A 12 5.23 14.21 15.90
CA ALA A 12 5.03 14.54 14.49
C ALA A 12 6.37 14.70 13.77
N ALA A 13 7.31 15.44 14.36
CA ALA A 13 8.66 15.59 13.83
C ALA A 13 9.41 14.25 13.81
N LYS A 14 9.30 13.45 14.85
CA LYS A 14 9.91 12.11 14.90
C LYS A 14 9.37 11.21 13.79
N ARG A 15 8.05 11.14 13.59
CA ARG A 15 7.45 10.37 12.49
C ARG A 15 7.87 10.88 11.11
N LYS A 16 7.98 12.19 10.93
CA LYS A 16 8.47 12.80 9.68
C LYS A 16 9.90 12.35 9.41
N HIS A 17 10.79 12.48 10.38
CA HIS A 17 12.19 12.06 10.25
C HIS A 17 12.33 10.57 9.91
N LEU A 18 11.59 9.69 10.59
CA LEU A 18 11.60 8.25 10.31
C LEU A 18 11.12 7.92 8.89
N ARG A 19 10.09 8.61 8.38
CA ARG A 19 9.63 8.45 6.99
C ARG A 19 10.71 8.82 5.99
N GLU A 20 11.31 10.00 6.16
CA GLU A 20 12.34 10.52 5.28
C GLU A 20 13.55 9.58 5.26
N HIS A 21 13.96 9.10 6.43
CA HIS A 21 15.07 8.16 6.57
C HIS A 21 14.76 6.81 5.88
N ALA A 22 13.64 6.19 6.17
CA ALA A 22 13.23 4.91 5.57
C ALA A 22 13.08 5.01 4.04
N LEU A 23 12.48 6.10 3.55
CA LEU A 23 12.34 6.35 2.12
C LEU A 23 13.71 6.52 1.44
N LYS A 24 14.62 7.27 2.06
CA LYS A 24 15.98 7.45 1.55
C LYS A 24 16.73 6.10 1.45
N LEU A 25 16.63 5.26 2.47
CA LEU A 25 17.23 3.92 2.48
C LEU A 25 16.65 3.06 1.33
N ARG A 26 15.33 3.02 1.18
CA ARG A 26 14.67 2.26 0.12
C ARG A 26 15.08 2.72 -1.27
N GLN A 27 15.11 4.03 -1.52
CA GLN A 27 15.49 4.60 -2.81
C GLN A 27 16.98 4.42 -3.13
N ALA A 28 17.83 4.27 -2.12
CA ALA A 28 19.26 4.02 -2.27
C ALA A 28 19.59 2.55 -2.60
N LEU A 29 18.62 1.63 -2.46
CA LEU A 29 18.84 0.22 -2.80
C LEU A 29 19.07 0.06 -4.31
N PRO A 30 20.09 -0.71 -4.72
CA PRO A 30 20.29 -1.10 -6.12
C PRO A 30 19.04 -1.80 -6.69
N VAL A 31 18.82 -1.67 -8.00
CA VAL A 31 17.65 -2.24 -8.69
C VAL A 31 17.60 -3.75 -8.46
N GLU A 32 18.73 -4.43 -8.66
CA GLU A 32 18.87 -5.89 -8.53
C GLU A 32 18.51 -6.36 -7.10
N ARG A 33 18.89 -5.57 -6.10
CA ARG A 33 18.55 -5.87 -4.71
C ARG A 33 17.06 -5.74 -4.45
N ARG A 34 16.43 -4.70 -5.02
CA ARG A 34 14.98 -4.51 -4.92
C ARG A 34 14.20 -5.64 -5.58
N GLU A 35 14.63 -6.08 -6.77
CA GLU A 35 14.03 -7.20 -7.49
C GLU A 35 14.10 -8.50 -6.68
N VAL A 36 15.26 -8.82 -6.11
CA VAL A 36 15.41 -9.98 -5.22
C VAL A 36 14.46 -9.90 -4.02
N MET A 37 14.39 -8.75 -3.37
CA MET A 37 13.50 -8.55 -2.21
C MET A 37 12.01 -8.61 -2.62
N THR A 38 11.65 -8.06 -3.76
CA THR A 38 10.28 -8.18 -4.31
C THR A 38 9.92 -9.63 -4.60
N GLY A 39 10.83 -10.42 -5.16
CA GLY A 39 10.63 -11.85 -5.36
C GLY A 39 10.49 -12.63 -4.04
N GLN A 40 11.18 -12.23 -2.97
CA GLN A 40 10.99 -12.81 -1.64
C GLN A 40 9.62 -12.47 -1.06
N LEU A 41 9.21 -11.20 -1.15
CA LEU A 41 7.88 -10.74 -0.75
C LEU A 41 6.78 -11.50 -1.50
N ALA A 42 6.92 -11.65 -2.82
CA ALA A 42 5.96 -12.40 -3.65
C ALA A 42 5.74 -13.83 -3.15
N ARG A 43 6.80 -14.56 -2.78
CA ARG A 43 6.67 -15.90 -2.20
C ARG A 43 5.91 -15.93 -0.86
N HIS A 44 6.11 -14.93 0.00
CA HIS A 44 5.34 -14.83 1.24
C HIS A 44 3.87 -14.50 0.95
N LEU A 45 3.62 -13.64 -0.04
CA LEU A 45 2.26 -13.34 -0.49
C LEU A 45 1.57 -14.57 -1.10
N ASP A 46 2.27 -15.41 -1.86
CA ASP A 46 1.71 -16.67 -2.38
C ASP A 46 1.20 -17.56 -1.26
N ALA A 47 2.02 -17.80 -0.23
CA ALA A 47 1.62 -18.59 0.93
C ALA A 47 0.42 -17.99 1.68
N LEU A 48 0.42 -16.66 1.84
CA LEU A 48 -0.67 -15.96 2.50
C LEU A 48 -1.97 -16.03 1.66
N MET A 49 -1.91 -15.84 0.35
CA MET A 49 -3.07 -15.93 -0.53
C MET A 49 -3.64 -17.36 -0.62
N GLN A 50 -2.79 -18.38 -0.49
CA GLN A 50 -3.27 -19.77 -0.35
C GLN A 50 -4.08 -19.99 0.93
N THR A 51 -3.63 -19.37 2.03
CA THR A 51 -4.31 -19.48 3.33
C THR A 51 -5.62 -18.69 3.37
N LEU A 52 -5.60 -17.45 2.89
CA LEU A 52 -6.75 -16.54 2.92
C LEU A 52 -7.76 -16.83 1.80
N ALA A 53 -7.30 -17.40 0.67
CA ALA A 53 -8.09 -17.72 -0.52
C ALA A 53 -9.04 -16.59 -0.98
N PRO A 54 -8.59 -15.32 -1.06
CA PRO A 54 -9.47 -14.21 -1.37
C PRO A 54 -9.92 -14.25 -2.84
N ARG A 55 -11.13 -13.77 -3.09
CA ARG A 55 -11.65 -13.53 -4.44
C ARG A 55 -11.24 -12.15 -4.98
N SER A 56 -11.00 -11.20 -4.10
CA SER A 56 -10.61 -9.85 -4.49
C SER A 56 -9.41 -9.33 -3.70
N LEU A 57 -8.49 -8.68 -4.42
CA LEU A 57 -7.22 -8.17 -3.90
C LEU A 57 -7.05 -6.70 -4.29
N GLY A 58 -6.92 -5.82 -3.30
CA GLY A 58 -6.46 -4.46 -3.49
C GLY A 58 -4.93 -4.40 -3.41
N PHE A 59 -4.31 -3.66 -4.31
CA PHE A 59 -2.87 -3.41 -4.27
C PHE A 59 -2.56 -1.98 -4.74
N CYS A 60 -1.33 -1.52 -4.61
CA CYS A 60 -0.93 -0.19 -5.06
C CYS A 60 -0.02 -0.24 -6.27
N TRP A 61 -0.16 0.75 -7.15
CA TRP A 61 0.84 1.02 -8.17
C TRP A 61 2.15 1.43 -7.49
N PRO A 62 3.31 0.87 -7.88
CA PRO A 62 4.57 1.13 -7.18
C PRO A 62 4.94 2.62 -7.25
N TYR A 63 5.29 3.18 -6.11
CA TYR A 63 5.66 4.58 -5.96
C TYR A 63 6.96 4.70 -5.15
N ARG A 64 7.88 5.56 -5.58
CA ARG A 64 9.15 5.83 -4.89
C ARG A 64 9.91 4.56 -4.48
N ALA A 65 10.20 3.69 -5.45
CA ALA A 65 10.91 2.43 -5.25
C ALA A 65 10.22 1.42 -4.32
N GLU A 66 8.90 1.44 -4.23
CA GLU A 66 8.10 0.37 -3.65
C GLU A 66 8.27 -0.94 -4.43
N PRO A 67 8.02 -2.10 -3.82
CA PRO A 67 7.97 -3.37 -4.54
C PRO A 67 6.98 -3.30 -5.71
N ASP A 68 7.43 -3.68 -6.90
CA ASP A 68 6.53 -3.77 -8.05
C ASP A 68 5.85 -5.15 -8.06
N LEU A 69 4.61 -5.17 -7.61
CA LEU A 69 3.81 -6.39 -7.51
C LEU A 69 2.87 -6.61 -8.71
N ARG A 70 2.96 -5.81 -9.77
CA ARG A 70 2.03 -5.89 -10.90
C ARG A 70 2.05 -7.24 -11.60
N ASP A 71 3.24 -7.77 -11.89
CA ASP A 71 3.39 -9.09 -12.53
C ASP A 71 2.90 -10.20 -11.61
N TRP A 72 3.19 -10.10 -10.31
CA TRP A 72 2.68 -11.05 -9.32
C TRP A 72 1.15 -11.01 -9.23
N VAL A 73 0.52 -9.82 -9.21
CA VAL A 73 -0.94 -9.68 -9.21
C VAL A 73 -1.54 -10.23 -10.50
N GLN A 74 -0.90 -10.01 -11.65
CA GLN A 74 -1.34 -10.59 -12.93
C GLN A 74 -1.30 -12.12 -12.90
N ALA A 75 -0.23 -12.71 -12.40
CA ALA A 75 -0.13 -14.15 -12.21
C ALA A 75 -1.19 -14.68 -11.23
N TRP A 76 -1.42 -13.97 -10.13
CA TRP A 76 -2.47 -14.31 -9.18
C TRP A 76 -3.86 -14.28 -9.84
N LEU A 77 -4.18 -13.28 -10.66
CA LEU A 77 -5.45 -13.17 -11.40
C LEU A 77 -5.66 -14.37 -12.33
N THR A 78 -4.63 -14.78 -13.07
CA THR A 78 -4.71 -15.91 -14.03
C THR A 78 -4.72 -17.27 -13.35
N GLY A 79 -4.19 -17.36 -12.14
CA GLY A 79 -4.11 -18.61 -11.35
C GLY A 79 -5.43 -19.06 -10.72
N GLY A 80 -6.56 -18.33 -10.92
CA GLY A 80 -7.86 -18.74 -10.38
C GLY A 80 -9.03 -18.05 -11.03
N SER A 81 -10.11 -18.79 -11.28
CA SER A 81 -11.32 -18.24 -11.89
C SER A 81 -12.04 -17.27 -10.96
N GLY A 82 -12.51 -16.16 -11.52
CA GLY A 82 -13.31 -15.15 -10.81
C GLY A 82 -12.53 -14.25 -9.86
N ARG A 83 -11.20 -14.28 -9.88
CA ARG A 83 -10.36 -13.37 -9.09
C ARG A 83 -10.43 -11.95 -9.64
N ILE A 84 -10.41 -10.97 -8.74
CA ILE A 84 -10.50 -9.55 -9.06
C ILE A 84 -9.33 -8.82 -8.37
N ALA A 85 -8.57 -8.03 -9.13
CA ALA A 85 -7.62 -7.09 -8.57
C ALA A 85 -8.15 -5.66 -8.68
N ALA A 86 -7.76 -4.79 -7.74
CA ALA A 86 -8.17 -3.40 -7.72
C ALA A 86 -7.06 -2.47 -7.27
N LEU A 87 -7.05 -1.26 -7.81
CA LEU A 87 -6.15 -0.18 -7.43
C LEU A 87 -6.89 0.94 -6.70
N PRO A 88 -6.26 1.58 -5.71
CA PRO A 88 -6.84 2.72 -5.02
C PRO A 88 -6.93 3.94 -5.94
N VAL A 89 -8.02 4.68 -5.77
CA VAL A 89 -8.28 5.94 -6.47
C VAL A 89 -8.59 7.01 -5.44
N VAL A 90 -7.82 8.09 -5.46
CA VAL A 90 -8.09 9.28 -4.65
C VAL A 90 -9.09 10.15 -5.40
N VAL A 91 -10.35 10.02 -5.04
CA VAL A 91 -11.44 10.82 -5.65
C VAL A 91 -11.44 12.23 -5.10
N GLU A 92 -11.27 12.36 -3.77
CA GLU A 92 -11.31 13.63 -3.07
C GLU A 92 -10.15 13.75 -2.09
N ARG A 93 -9.69 14.99 -1.90
CA ARG A 93 -8.62 15.28 -0.95
C ARG A 93 -9.10 15.03 0.48
N HIS A 94 -8.27 14.33 1.27
CA HIS A 94 -8.55 13.99 2.68
C HIS A 94 -9.77 13.07 2.91
N ALA A 95 -10.39 12.55 1.85
CA ALA A 95 -11.42 11.52 1.92
C ALA A 95 -10.83 10.10 1.89
N PRO A 96 -11.61 9.06 2.23
CA PRO A 96 -11.26 7.69 1.94
C PRO A 96 -11.06 7.47 0.43
N MET A 97 -10.17 6.55 0.09
CA MET A 97 -10.01 6.10 -1.30
C MET A 97 -11.12 5.12 -1.67
N VAL A 98 -11.45 5.08 -2.95
CA VAL A 98 -12.24 3.99 -3.56
C VAL A 98 -11.28 3.05 -4.28
N PHE A 99 -11.68 1.79 -4.49
CA PHE A 99 -10.90 0.85 -5.28
C PHE A 99 -11.64 0.53 -6.57
N ARG A 100 -10.94 0.65 -7.71
CA ARG A 100 -11.47 0.30 -9.02
C ARG A 100 -10.80 -0.95 -9.54
N ARG A 101 -11.60 -1.81 -10.19
CA ARG A 101 -11.09 -3.03 -10.83
C ARG A 101 -9.93 -2.71 -11.77
N TRP A 102 -8.87 -3.50 -11.64
CA TRP A 102 -7.71 -3.43 -12.51
C TRP A 102 -7.45 -4.78 -13.19
N ILE A 103 -7.15 -4.71 -14.47
CA ILE A 103 -6.58 -5.79 -15.29
C ILE A 103 -5.48 -5.18 -16.17
N PRO A 104 -4.48 -5.97 -16.61
CA PRO A 104 -3.51 -5.48 -17.58
C PRO A 104 -4.19 -4.91 -18.83
N GLY A 105 -3.74 -3.73 -19.27
CA GLY A 105 -4.30 -3.05 -20.44
C GLY A 105 -5.57 -2.22 -20.20
N VAL A 106 -6.11 -2.16 -18.98
CA VAL A 106 -7.22 -1.24 -18.69
C VAL A 106 -6.77 0.22 -18.89
N PRO A 107 -7.64 1.11 -19.42
CA PRO A 107 -7.33 2.53 -19.52
C PRO A 107 -6.96 3.12 -18.15
N MET A 108 -5.84 3.81 -18.09
CA MET A 108 -5.29 4.39 -16.85
C MET A 108 -5.33 5.91 -16.91
N ALA A 109 -5.61 6.53 -15.76
CA ALA A 109 -5.44 7.96 -15.50
C ALA A 109 -4.36 8.16 -14.44
N LEU A 110 -3.90 9.39 -14.28
CA LEU A 110 -2.96 9.74 -13.20
C LEU A 110 -3.70 10.52 -12.12
N ASP A 111 -3.41 10.19 -10.87
CA ASP A 111 -3.88 11.00 -9.76
C ASP A 111 -3.05 12.29 -9.61
N ARG A 112 -3.39 13.11 -8.61
CA ARG A 112 -2.68 14.35 -8.29
C ARG A 112 -1.20 14.18 -7.92
N HIS A 113 -0.76 12.97 -7.59
CA HIS A 113 0.61 12.62 -7.27
C HIS A 113 1.35 11.97 -8.44
N GLY A 114 0.69 11.87 -9.61
CA GLY A 114 1.21 11.18 -10.79
C GLY A 114 1.17 9.66 -10.67
N ILE A 115 0.36 9.11 -9.76
CA ILE A 115 0.23 7.67 -9.55
C ILE A 115 -0.87 7.13 -10.49
N PRO A 116 -0.56 6.13 -11.34
CA PRO A 116 -1.55 5.52 -12.22
C PRO A 116 -2.66 4.79 -11.46
N HIS A 117 -3.88 4.97 -11.93
CA HIS A 117 -5.05 4.24 -11.47
C HIS A 117 -6.03 4.00 -12.63
N PRO A 118 -6.96 3.01 -12.56
CA PRO A 118 -7.98 2.83 -13.59
C PRO A 118 -8.80 4.11 -13.80
N ALA A 119 -8.87 4.57 -15.06
CA ALA A 119 -9.57 5.82 -15.40
C ALA A 119 -11.06 5.73 -15.05
N GLU A 120 -11.64 4.54 -15.27
CA GLU A 120 -13.06 4.25 -15.06
C GLU A 120 -13.21 2.90 -14.34
N GLY A 121 -14.43 2.56 -13.99
CA GLY A 121 -14.79 1.29 -13.39
C GLY A 121 -15.58 1.43 -12.09
N GLU A 122 -16.32 0.40 -11.79
CA GLU A 122 -17.10 0.28 -10.57
C GLU A 122 -16.19 0.24 -9.34
N ALA A 123 -16.62 0.92 -8.28
CA ALA A 123 -15.95 0.84 -7.00
C ALA A 123 -16.26 -0.50 -6.32
N LEU A 124 -15.24 -1.10 -5.73
CA LEU A 124 -15.38 -2.35 -4.98
C LEU A 124 -14.61 -2.28 -3.66
N VAL A 125 -14.95 -3.17 -2.74
CA VAL A 125 -14.20 -3.38 -1.49
C VAL A 125 -13.41 -4.68 -1.64
N PRO A 126 -12.07 -4.63 -1.67
CA PRO A 126 -11.27 -5.83 -1.76
C PRO A 126 -11.30 -6.61 -0.43
N GLU A 127 -11.37 -7.94 -0.50
CA GLU A 127 -11.30 -8.82 0.68
C GLU A 127 -9.95 -8.76 1.37
N VAL A 128 -8.88 -8.63 0.59
CA VAL A 128 -7.50 -8.42 1.07
C VAL A 128 -6.95 -7.15 0.43
N LEU A 129 -6.30 -6.32 1.22
CA LEU A 129 -5.67 -5.09 0.77
C LEU A 129 -4.19 -5.06 1.12
N LEU A 130 -3.33 -5.04 0.11
CA LEU A 130 -1.90 -4.80 0.28
C LEU A 130 -1.67 -3.31 0.52
N VAL A 131 -1.14 -2.98 1.69
CA VAL A 131 -0.96 -1.59 2.14
C VAL A 131 0.52 -1.23 2.13
N PRO A 132 0.94 -0.27 1.30
CA PRO A 132 2.34 0.14 1.27
C PRO A 132 2.71 0.86 2.57
N LEU A 133 3.94 0.62 3.01
CA LEU A 133 4.48 1.24 4.21
C LEU A 133 5.95 1.65 4.02
N ASN A 134 6.40 2.60 4.83
CA ASN A 134 7.82 2.99 4.89
C ASN A 134 8.55 2.33 6.06
N ALA A 135 7.84 2.03 7.13
CA ALA A 135 8.34 1.31 8.30
C ALA A 135 7.15 0.73 9.09
N PHE A 136 7.46 -0.20 9.98
CA PHE A 136 6.50 -0.75 10.95
C PHE A 136 7.24 -1.07 12.26
N ASP A 137 6.50 -1.26 13.34
CA ASP A 137 7.04 -1.68 14.62
C ASP A 137 6.60 -3.12 14.96
N ASP A 138 7.17 -3.68 16.02
CA ASP A 138 6.89 -5.04 16.50
C ASP A 138 5.44 -5.25 16.95
N ARG A 139 4.69 -4.16 17.10
CA ARG A 139 3.27 -4.16 17.46
C ARG A 139 2.36 -4.11 16.24
N GLY A 140 2.94 -4.04 15.02
CA GLY A 140 2.22 -3.99 13.75
C GLY A 140 1.72 -2.60 13.36
N TYR A 141 2.11 -1.53 14.08
CA TYR A 141 1.81 -0.18 13.63
C TYR A 141 2.69 0.19 12.43
N ARG A 142 2.04 0.64 11.36
CA ARG A 142 2.73 1.04 10.14
C ARG A 142 2.95 2.55 10.07
N LEU A 143 4.03 2.93 9.44
CA LEU A 143 4.35 4.31 9.09
C LEU A 143 4.23 4.50 7.57
N GLY A 144 3.13 5.09 7.12
CA GLY A 144 2.91 5.43 5.72
C GLY A 144 3.50 6.79 5.34
N TYR A 145 3.08 7.35 4.21
CA TYR A 145 3.56 8.64 3.69
C TYR A 145 3.04 9.89 4.42
N GLY A 146 2.11 9.74 5.35
CA GLY A 146 1.58 10.84 6.17
C GLY A 146 0.34 11.53 5.61
N GLY A 147 -0.17 11.12 4.45
CA GLY A 147 -1.42 11.65 3.89
C GLY A 147 -2.69 11.13 4.56
N GLY A 148 -2.58 10.04 5.35
CA GLY A 148 -3.69 9.43 6.10
C GLY A 148 -4.76 8.77 5.22
N TYR A 149 -4.51 8.59 3.93
CA TYR A 149 -5.50 7.99 3.03
C TYR A 149 -5.87 6.58 3.44
N PHE A 150 -4.89 5.71 3.70
CA PHE A 150 -5.14 4.35 4.16
C PHE A 150 -5.81 4.29 5.53
N ASP A 151 -5.46 5.19 6.46
CA ASP A 151 -6.06 5.21 7.79
C ASP A 151 -7.55 5.53 7.71
N ARG A 152 -7.91 6.55 6.91
CA ARG A 152 -9.33 6.89 6.67
C ARG A 152 -10.08 5.81 5.92
N THR A 153 -9.45 5.19 4.92
CA THR A 153 -10.06 4.13 4.11
C THR A 153 -10.33 2.88 4.95
N LEU A 154 -9.35 2.43 5.71
CA LEU A 154 -9.46 1.23 6.56
C LEU A 154 -10.43 1.44 7.73
N ALA A 155 -10.63 2.67 8.21
CA ALA A 155 -11.59 2.97 9.27
C ALA A 155 -13.04 2.66 8.88
N GLY A 156 -13.38 2.69 7.58
CA GLY A 156 -14.72 2.42 7.06
C GLY A 156 -14.82 1.17 6.17
N MET A 157 -13.76 0.35 6.09
CA MET A 157 -13.69 -0.77 5.16
C MET A 157 -13.50 -2.09 5.91
N GLN A 158 -14.33 -3.09 5.60
CA GLN A 158 -14.09 -4.47 6.05
C GLN A 158 -13.17 -5.17 5.05
N THR A 159 -11.91 -5.27 5.39
CA THR A 159 -10.86 -5.89 4.58
C THR A 159 -9.74 -6.42 5.47
N ILE A 160 -9.03 -7.44 5.02
CA ILE A 160 -7.79 -7.87 5.67
C ILE A 160 -6.65 -7.01 5.14
N ALA A 161 -6.11 -6.15 5.98
CA ALA A 161 -4.98 -5.29 5.60
C ALA A 161 -3.64 -6.01 5.82
N VAL A 162 -2.83 -6.08 4.77
CA VAL A 162 -1.50 -6.70 4.77
C VAL A 162 -0.46 -5.64 4.42
N GLY A 163 0.46 -5.36 5.34
CA GLY A 163 1.58 -4.42 5.10
C GLY A 163 2.61 -5.02 4.14
N VAL A 164 3.03 -4.23 3.13
CA VAL A 164 4.02 -4.61 2.11
C VAL A 164 5.07 -3.52 1.87
#